data_2f65962ededefea5086631f732abb217
#
_entry.id   2f65962ededefea5086631f732abb217
#
_cell.length_a   1.000
_cell.length_b   1.000
_cell.length_c   1.000
_cell.angle_alpha   90.00
_cell.angle_beta   90.00
_cell.angle_gamma   90.00
#
_symmetry.space_group_name_H-M   'P 1'
#
loop_
_entity.id
_entity.type
_entity.pdbx_description
1 polymer ?
#
loop_
_entity_poly.entity_id
_entity_poly.type
_entity_poly.pdbx_seq_one_letter_code
_entity_poly.pdbx_strand_id
1 'polypeptide(L)'
;MVSLEGLTKVVDPSQLTPEFDGCLEYNHEEWIEIRLAFEDYISNATHMLSRLEELQDILAKKELPQDLEGARNMIEEHSQLKKKVIKAPIEDLDLEGQKLLQRIQSSESFPKKNSGSGNADLQSLLPKVSAMLDRLHSTRQHLHQMWHVRKLKLDQCFQLRLFEQDAEKVAEGAGVLPCFLEGGCWVSGSEHPRLIWSGERAGKRAGGR
;
A
#
# COMPACT_ATOMS: atom_id res chain seq x y z
N MET A 1 19.78 -54.32 -7.66
CA MET A 1 20.03 -53.74 -6.33
C MET A 1 21.20 -52.79 -6.49
N VAL A 2 20.99 -51.50 -6.24
CA VAL A 2 22.08 -50.51 -6.21
C VAL A 2 22.68 -50.61 -4.81
N SER A 3 23.97 -50.97 -4.73
CA SER A 3 24.66 -50.99 -3.43
C SER A 3 24.92 -49.55 -2.95
N LEU A 4 25.06 -49.36 -1.63
CA LEU A 4 25.38 -48.04 -1.02
C LEU A 4 26.63 -47.44 -1.68
N GLU A 5 27.66 -48.26 -1.96
CA GLU A 5 28.88 -47.85 -2.68
C GLU A 5 28.61 -47.37 -4.12
N GLY A 6 27.55 -47.84 -4.76
CA GLY A 6 27.12 -47.37 -6.08
C GLY A 6 26.43 -46.00 -6.01
N LEU A 7 25.73 -45.72 -4.91
CA LEU A 7 25.01 -44.44 -4.71
C LEU A 7 25.98 -43.27 -4.51
N THR A 8 27.00 -43.48 -3.66
CA THR A 8 28.01 -42.43 -3.36
C THR A 8 28.95 -42.11 -4.52
N LYS A 9 28.99 -42.98 -5.57
CA LYS A 9 29.70 -42.68 -6.82
C LYS A 9 28.92 -41.78 -7.79
N VAL A 10 27.58 -41.72 -7.62
CA VAL A 10 26.70 -41.03 -8.55
C VAL A 10 26.14 -39.76 -7.91
N VAL A 11 25.91 -39.77 -6.59
CA VAL A 11 25.35 -38.63 -5.82
C VAL A 11 26.44 -38.13 -4.88
N ASP A 12 26.59 -36.81 -4.84
CA ASP A 12 27.53 -36.16 -3.93
C ASP A 12 27.13 -36.46 -2.47
N PRO A 13 28.10 -36.83 -1.59
CA PRO A 13 27.82 -37.09 -0.18
C PRO A 13 27.13 -35.96 0.57
N SER A 14 27.29 -34.73 0.11
CA SER A 14 26.57 -33.56 0.65
C SER A 14 25.06 -33.53 0.38
N GLN A 15 24.60 -34.40 -0.51
CA GLN A 15 23.20 -34.62 -0.87
C GLN A 15 22.58 -35.86 -0.21
N LEU A 16 23.37 -36.61 0.52
CA LEU A 16 22.95 -37.83 1.18
C LEU A 16 22.99 -37.65 2.70
N THR A 17 22.00 -38.21 3.38
CA THR A 17 21.98 -38.28 4.85
C THR A 17 23.00 -39.29 5.38
N PRO A 18 23.37 -39.22 6.67
CA PRO A 18 24.33 -40.14 7.28
C PRO A 18 23.95 -41.64 7.14
N GLU A 19 22.65 -41.95 7.04
CA GLU A 19 22.17 -43.32 6.81
C GLU A 19 22.59 -43.89 5.45
N PHE A 20 22.95 -43.00 4.51
CA PHE A 20 23.45 -43.34 3.18
C PHE A 20 24.92 -42.95 2.96
N ASP A 21 25.72 -42.95 4.05
CA ASP A 21 27.12 -42.52 4.04
C ASP A 21 27.35 -41.09 3.54
N GLY A 22 26.35 -40.21 3.71
CA GLY A 22 26.43 -38.80 3.38
C GLY A 22 26.73 -37.91 4.59
N CYS A 23 26.79 -36.62 4.34
CA CYS A 23 27.00 -35.60 5.36
C CYS A 23 25.88 -34.52 5.40
N LEU A 24 24.74 -34.77 4.78
CA LEU A 24 23.58 -33.90 4.81
C LEU A 24 22.90 -34.01 6.18
N GLU A 25 22.99 -32.94 6.97
CA GLU A 25 22.18 -32.77 8.19
C GLU A 25 20.74 -32.43 7.75
N TYR A 26 19.83 -33.39 7.94
CA TYR A 26 18.44 -33.25 7.52
C TYR A 26 17.46 -33.75 8.60
N ASN A 27 16.65 -32.88 9.11
CA ASN A 27 15.54 -33.18 10.01
C ASN A 27 14.22 -33.08 9.25
N HIS A 28 13.61 -34.21 8.94
CA HIS A 28 12.40 -34.30 8.15
C HIS A 28 11.18 -33.68 8.86
N GLU A 29 11.06 -33.88 10.17
CA GLU A 29 9.95 -33.32 10.96
C GLU A 29 10.02 -31.80 11.01
N GLU A 30 11.22 -31.26 11.29
CA GLU A 30 11.44 -29.83 11.28
C GLU A 30 11.17 -29.21 9.90
N TRP A 31 11.61 -29.88 8.83
CA TRP A 31 11.37 -29.44 7.46
C TRP A 31 9.88 -29.39 7.14
N ILE A 32 9.09 -30.42 7.49
CA ILE A 32 7.64 -30.43 7.28
C ILE A 32 6.99 -29.29 8.04
N GLU A 33 7.33 -29.08 9.32
CA GLU A 33 6.76 -28.01 10.15
C GLU A 33 7.06 -26.61 9.57
N ILE A 34 8.28 -26.35 9.12
CA ILE A 34 8.65 -25.09 8.48
C ILE A 34 7.87 -24.92 7.17
N ARG A 35 7.73 -25.98 6.40
CA ARG A 35 7.02 -25.98 5.13
C ARG A 35 5.54 -25.66 5.30
N LEU A 36 4.90 -26.31 6.25
CA LEU A 36 3.49 -26.03 6.59
C LEU A 36 3.30 -24.60 7.07
N ALA A 37 4.15 -24.14 8.00
CA ALA A 37 4.10 -22.76 8.47
C ALA A 37 4.33 -21.74 7.34
N PHE A 38 5.18 -22.05 6.37
CA PHE A 38 5.38 -21.21 5.19
C PHE A 38 4.12 -21.15 4.31
N GLU A 39 3.50 -22.28 4.01
CA GLU A 39 2.30 -22.32 3.17
C GLU A 39 1.12 -21.57 3.85
N ASP A 40 0.94 -21.77 5.16
CA ASP A 40 -0.06 -21.05 5.95
C ASP A 40 0.19 -19.55 5.93
N TYR A 41 1.42 -19.11 6.15
CA TYR A 41 1.81 -17.70 6.08
C TYR A 41 1.54 -17.09 4.70
N ILE A 42 1.96 -17.75 3.63
CA ILE A 42 1.76 -17.25 2.25
C ILE A 42 0.27 -17.16 1.92
N SER A 43 -0.53 -18.13 2.34
CA SER A 43 -1.99 -18.13 2.15
C SER A 43 -2.64 -16.94 2.87
N ASN A 44 -2.32 -16.75 4.16
CA ASN A 44 -2.86 -15.67 4.98
C ASN A 44 -2.43 -14.28 4.44
N ALA A 45 -1.16 -14.13 4.07
CA ALA A 45 -0.62 -12.90 3.52
C ALA A 45 -1.24 -12.56 2.15
N THR A 46 -1.44 -13.55 1.29
CA THR A 46 -2.10 -13.37 -0.02
C THR A 46 -3.56 -12.94 0.16
N HIS A 47 -4.29 -13.58 1.07
CA HIS A 47 -5.65 -13.20 1.39
C HIS A 47 -5.73 -11.77 1.95
N MET A 48 -4.78 -11.38 2.80
CA MET A 48 -4.70 -10.00 3.31
C MET A 48 -4.42 -9.00 2.20
N LEU A 49 -3.47 -9.29 1.29
CA LEU A 49 -3.17 -8.43 0.14
C LEU A 49 -4.40 -8.20 -0.73
N SER A 50 -5.17 -9.25 -1.03
CA SER A 50 -6.42 -9.12 -1.80
C SER A 50 -7.40 -8.14 -1.13
N ARG A 51 -7.56 -8.22 0.18
CA ARG A 51 -8.41 -7.28 0.94
C ARG A 51 -7.88 -5.84 0.90
N LEU A 52 -6.56 -5.64 0.93
CA LEU A 52 -5.96 -4.31 0.81
C LEU A 52 -6.12 -3.75 -0.59
N GLU A 53 -6.03 -4.59 -1.63
CA GLU A 53 -6.28 -4.21 -3.03
C GLU A 53 -7.73 -3.78 -3.24
N GLU A 54 -8.72 -4.49 -2.66
CA GLU A 54 -10.13 -4.06 -2.67
C GLU A 54 -10.33 -2.67 -2.03
N LEU A 55 -9.62 -2.40 -0.92
CA LEU A 55 -9.66 -1.07 -0.28
C LEU A 55 -9.00 0.00 -1.15
N GLN A 56 -7.94 -0.33 -1.89
CA GLN A 56 -7.32 0.59 -2.85
C GLN A 56 -8.29 0.94 -3.99
N ASP A 57 -9.03 -0.03 -4.50
CA ASP A 57 -10.03 0.19 -5.56
C ASP A 57 -11.15 1.13 -5.08
N ILE A 58 -11.60 0.98 -3.82
CA ILE A 58 -12.57 1.89 -3.22
C ILE A 58 -12.00 3.31 -3.10
N LEU A 59 -10.74 3.45 -2.68
CA LEU A 59 -10.08 4.76 -2.54
C LEU A 59 -9.72 5.40 -3.89
N ALA A 60 -9.54 4.60 -4.93
CA ALA A 60 -9.21 5.06 -6.29
C ALA A 60 -10.39 5.71 -7.02
N LYS A 61 -11.63 5.54 -6.53
CA LYS A 61 -12.81 6.17 -7.12
C LYS A 61 -12.65 7.68 -7.16
N LYS A 62 -12.83 8.25 -8.35
CA LYS A 62 -12.62 9.70 -8.61
C LYS A 62 -13.89 10.54 -8.45
N GLU A 63 -15.02 9.91 -8.21
CA GLU A 63 -16.30 10.59 -8.05
C GLU A 63 -16.25 11.57 -6.88
N LEU A 64 -16.66 12.81 -7.15
CA LEU A 64 -16.83 13.87 -6.18
C LEU A 64 -18.29 14.27 -6.11
N PRO A 65 -18.82 14.59 -4.93
CA PRO A 65 -20.21 14.99 -4.74
C PRO A 65 -20.47 16.34 -5.40
N GLN A 66 -21.71 16.49 -5.90
CA GLN A 66 -22.14 17.73 -6.57
C GLN A 66 -22.86 18.70 -5.63
N ASP A 67 -23.25 18.25 -4.45
CA ASP A 67 -23.96 19.01 -3.44
C ASP A 67 -23.28 18.92 -2.06
N LEU A 68 -23.70 19.76 -1.13
CA LEU A 68 -23.14 19.85 0.20
C LEU A 68 -23.46 18.62 1.05
N GLU A 69 -24.64 18.05 0.91
CA GLU A 69 -25.08 16.88 1.66
C GLU A 69 -24.33 15.63 1.20
N GLY A 70 -24.19 15.45 -0.10
CA GLY A 70 -23.36 14.38 -0.68
C GLY A 70 -21.90 14.49 -0.23
N ALA A 71 -21.35 15.72 -0.12
CA ALA A 71 -20.00 15.94 0.38
C ALA A 71 -19.85 15.50 1.85
N ARG A 72 -20.82 15.81 2.71
CA ARG A 72 -20.84 15.36 4.11
C ARG A 72 -20.89 13.82 4.21
N ASN A 73 -21.79 13.21 3.46
CA ASN A 73 -21.97 11.76 3.46
C ASN A 73 -20.71 11.05 2.99
N MET A 74 -20.06 11.53 1.91
CA MET A 74 -18.80 10.96 1.42
C MET A 74 -17.64 11.13 2.40
N ILE A 75 -17.57 12.22 3.15
CA ILE A 75 -16.55 12.42 4.21
C ILE A 75 -16.79 11.43 5.36
N GLU A 76 -18.03 11.22 5.77
CA GLU A 76 -18.36 10.26 6.82
C GLU A 76 -18.05 8.83 6.41
N GLU A 77 -18.43 8.41 5.20
CA GLU A 77 -18.07 7.11 4.63
C GLU A 77 -16.55 6.92 4.56
N HIS A 78 -15.82 7.96 4.14
CA HIS A 78 -14.36 7.95 4.10
C HIS A 78 -13.74 7.82 5.50
N SER A 79 -14.35 8.47 6.51
CA SER A 79 -13.92 8.35 7.90
C SER A 79 -14.12 6.94 8.46
N GLN A 80 -15.20 6.27 8.05
CA GLN A 80 -15.45 4.86 8.41
C GLN A 80 -14.45 3.90 7.75
N LEU A 81 -14.03 4.18 6.50
CA LEU A 81 -12.97 3.42 5.81
C LEU A 81 -11.64 3.49 6.58
N LYS A 82 -11.33 4.59 7.24
CA LYS A 82 -10.13 4.71 8.07
C LYS A 82 -10.02 3.58 9.09
N LYS A 83 -11.12 3.22 9.74
CA LYS A 83 -11.13 2.14 10.74
C LYS A 83 -10.80 0.79 10.11
N LYS A 84 -11.24 0.52 8.88
CA LYS A 84 -10.94 -0.72 8.14
C LYS A 84 -9.47 -0.76 7.71
N VAL A 85 -8.92 0.37 7.26
CA VAL A 85 -7.52 0.49 6.84
C VAL A 85 -6.55 0.32 8.03
N ILE A 86 -6.84 0.94 9.18
CA ILE A 86 -5.97 0.87 10.37
C ILE A 86 -6.09 -0.47 11.10
N LYS A 87 -7.30 -1.07 11.13
CA LYS A 87 -7.56 -2.34 11.84
C LYS A 87 -7.19 -3.59 11.04
N ALA A 88 -6.61 -3.44 9.85
CA ALA A 88 -6.11 -4.60 9.12
C ALA A 88 -5.01 -5.27 9.96
N PRO A 89 -5.09 -6.58 10.25
CA PRO A 89 -4.14 -7.30 11.12
C PRO A 89 -2.81 -7.57 10.41
N ILE A 90 -2.22 -6.51 9.80
CA ILE A 90 -0.94 -6.60 9.10
C ILE A 90 0.21 -6.79 10.09
N GLU A 91 0.08 -6.21 11.29
CA GLU A 91 1.09 -6.33 12.34
C GLU A 91 1.24 -7.76 12.84
N ASP A 92 0.15 -8.51 12.91
CA ASP A 92 0.18 -9.93 13.28
C ASP A 92 0.88 -10.76 12.18
N LEU A 93 0.57 -10.50 10.91
CA LEU A 93 1.23 -11.14 9.77
C LEU A 93 2.71 -10.76 9.65
N ASP A 94 3.06 -9.52 9.97
CA ASP A 94 4.46 -9.07 10.02
C ASP A 94 5.24 -9.86 11.06
N LEU A 95 4.69 -9.96 12.27
CA LEU A 95 5.29 -10.73 13.35
C LEU A 95 5.41 -12.22 13.01
N GLU A 96 4.39 -12.80 12.39
CA GLU A 96 4.39 -14.18 11.94
C GLU A 96 5.48 -14.44 10.88
N GLY A 97 5.58 -13.56 9.87
CA GLY A 97 6.60 -13.63 8.85
C GLY A 97 8.01 -13.48 9.41
N GLN A 98 8.23 -12.57 10.36
CA GLN A 98 9.53 -12.41 11.03
C GLN A 98 9.91 -13.64 11.87
N LYS A 99 8.96 -14.23 12.59
CA LYS A 99 9.18 -15.49 13.34
C LYS A 99 9.52 -16.64 12.39
N LEU A 100 8.84 -16.72 11.27
CA LEU A 100 9.11 -17.74 10.25
C LEU A 100 10.51 -17.56 9.65
N LEU A 101 10.93 -16.34 9.32
CA LEU A 101 12.29 -16.06 8.85
C LEU A 101 13.34 -16.48 9.88
N GLN A 102 13.13 -16.13 11.15
CA GLN A 102 14.03 -16.52 12.24
C GLN A 102 14.10 -18.04 12.40
N ARG A 103 12.95 -18.73 12.33
CA ARG A 103 12.88 -20.18 12.44
C ARG A 103 13.64 -20.88 11.29
N ILE A 104 13.45 -20.41 10.05
CA ILE A 104 14.18 -20.94 8.88
C ILE A 104 15.68 -20.74 9.06
N GLN A 105 16.14 -19.57 9.49
CA GLN A 105 17.56 -19.25 9.69
C GLN A 105 18.20 -20.01 10.86
N SER A 106 17.44 -20.36 11.89
CA SER A 106 17.91 -21.11 13.06
C SER A 106 17.81 -22.64 12.90
N SER A 107 17.14 -23.12 11.82
CA SER A 107 16.98 -24.55 11.55
C SER A 107 18.33 -25.24 11.43
N GLU A 108 18.43 -26.44 11.99
CA GLU A 108 19.61 -27.30 11.88
C GLU A 108 19.89 -27.70 10.43
N SER A 109 18.82 -27.82 9.63
CA SER A 109 18.88 -28.12 8.19
C SER A 109 19.27 -26.91 7.33
N PHE A 110 19.48 -25.72 7.92
CA PHE A 110 19.90 -24.54 7.18
C PHE A 110 21.43 -24.49 7.06
N PRO A 111 21.97 -24.21 5.85
CA PRO A 111 23.42 -24.22 5.64
C PRO A 111 24.10 -23.14 6.49
N LYS A 112 24.95 -23.59 7.40
CA LYS A 112 25.88 -22.71 8.14
C LYS A 112 27.02 -22.31 7.21
N LYS A 113 27.52 -21.08 7.35
CA LYS A 113 28.54 -20.44 6.47
C LYS A 113 29.77 -21.30 6.10
N ASN A 114 30.01 -22.40 6.80
CA ASN A 114 31.21 -23.24 6.65
C ASN A 114 30.91 -24.73 6.25
N SER A 115 29.63 -25.11 6.16
CA SER A 115 29.29 -26.45 5.69
C SER A 115 28.60 -26.30 4.34
N GLY A 116 29.16 -26.88 3.28
CA GLY A 116 28.56 -26.91 1.95
C GLY A 116 27.27 -27.75 1.89
N SER A 117 26.79 -28.23 3.04
CA SER A 117 25.61 -29.04 3.23
C SER A 117 24.49 -28.22 3.82
N GLY A 118 23.37 -28.11 3.14
CA GLY A 118 22.16 -27.46 3.63
C GLY A 118 20.98 -27.71 2.69
N ASN A 119 19.79 -27.71 3.24
CA ASN A 119 18.58 -27.91 2.46
C ASN A 119 18.31 -26.70 1.56
N ALA A 120 18.56 -26.85 0.26
CA ALA A 120 18.34 -25.81 -0.75
C ALA A 120 16.87 -25.35 -0.81
N ASP A 121 15.92 -26.20 -0.45
CA ASP A 121 14.51 -25.87 -0.39
C ASP A 121 14.24 -24.82 0.69
N LEU A 122 14.74 -25.00 1.92
CA LEU A 122 14.60 -24.00 2.98
C LEU A 122 15.27 -22.66 2.63
N GLN A 123 16.42 -22.70 1.94
CA GLN A 123 17.05 -21.45 1.46
C GLN A 123 16.15 -20.69 0.49
N SER A 124 15.41 -21.43 -0.36
CA SER A 124 14.51 -20.84 -1.33
C SER A 124 13.30 -20.14 -0.72
N LEU A 125 12.94 -20.47 0.55
CA LEU A 125 11.81 -19.89 1.24
C LEU A 125 12.11 -18.47 1.75
N LEU A 126 13.34 -18.19 2.18
CA LEU A 126 13.73 -16.88 2.74
C LEU A 126 13.39 -15.70 1.84
N PRO A 127 13.82 -15.68 0.55
CA PRO A 127 13.49 -14.55 -0.32
C PRO A 127 11.99 -14.43 -0.59
N LYS A 128 11.23 -15.54 -0.57
CA LYS A 128 9.78 -15.52 -0.77
C LYS A 128 9.06 -14.89 0.41
N VAL A 129 9.44 -15.23 1.65
CA VAL A 129 8.87 -14.61 2.86
C VAL A 129 9.24 -13.14 2.93
N SER A 130 10.51 -12.78 2.68
CA SER A 130 10.94 -11.38 2.66
C SER A 130 10.18 -10.56 1.62
N ALA A 131 10.05 -11.07 0.39
CA ALA A 131 9.31 -10.38 -0.66
C ALA A 131 7.82 -10.19 -0.31
N MET A 132 7.22 -11.16 0.39
CA MET A 132 5.84 -11.05 0.85
C MET A 132 5.68 -9.97 1.93
N LEU A 133 6.61 -9.90 2.91
CA LEU A 133 6.65 -8.84 3.92
C LEU A 133 6.81 -7.46 3.28
N ASP A 134 7.74 -7.30 2.36
CA ASP A 134 7.96 -6.04 1.63
C ASP A 134 6.71 -5.62 0.84
N ARG A 135 6.03 -6.57 0.23
CA ARG A 135 4.78 -6.32 -0.49
C ARG A 135 3.66 -5.88 0.45
N LEU A 136 3.49 -6.52 1.61
CA LEU A 136 2.52 -6.12 2.63
C LEU A 136 2.79 -4.69 3.12
N HIS A 137 4.04 -4.36 3.44
CA HIS A 137 4.44 -3.03 3.91
C HIS A 137 4.22 -1.96 2.85
N SER A 138 4.66 -2.20 1.61
CA SER A 138 4.50 -1.24 0.50
C SER A 138 3.02 -1.01 0.17
N THR A 139 2.21 -2.07 0.16
CA THR A 139 0.77 -1.97 -0.08
C THR A 139 0.07 -1.19 1.02
N ARG A 140 0.41 -1.43 2.29
CA ARG A 140 -0.10 -0.65 3.44
C ARG A 140 0.27 0.83 3.32
N GLN A 141 1.52 1.13 3.04
CA GLN A 141 1.98 2.51 2.87
C GLN A 141 1.26 3.22 1.74
N HIS A 142 1.10 2.56 0.59
CA HIS A 142 0.36 3.09 -0.55
C HIS A 142 -1.10 3.36 -0.20
N LEU A 143 -1.76 2.43 0.49
CA LEU A 143 -3.14 2.58 0.96
C LEU A 143 -3.31 3.81 1.87
N HIS A 144 -2.38 4.03 2.81
CA HIS A 144 -2.38 5.22 3.65
C HIS A 144 -2.24 6.51 2.84
N GLN A 145 -1.36 6.54 1.85
CA GLN A 145 -1.21 7.70 0.97
C GLN A 145 -2.49 7.97 0.17
N MET A 146 -3.09 6.95 -0.43
CA MET A 146 -4.36 7.08 -1.16
C MET A 146 -5.47 7.60 -0.25
N TRP A 147 -5.56 7.10 0.99
CA TRP A 147 -6.55 7.56 1.96
C TRP A 147 -6.38 9.06 2.26
N HIS A 148 -5.15 9.52 2.51
CA HIS A 148 -4.86 10.93 2.77
C HIS A 148 -5.19 11.83 1.58
N VAL A 149 -4.80 11.42 0.37
CA VAL A 149 -5.07 12.18 -0.86
C VAL A 149 -6.57 12.29 -1.11
N ARG A 150 -7.32 11.21 -0.93
CA ARG A 150 -8.78 11.23 -1.08
C ARG A 150 -9.43 12.12 -0.02
N LYS A 151 -8.99 12.04 1.24
CA LYS A 151 -9.48 12.92 2.31
C LYS A 151 -9.34 14.38 1.93
N LEU A 152 -8.15 14.79 1.49
CA LEU A 152 -7.88 16.17 1.08
C LEU A 152 -8.83 16.64 -0.03
N LYS A 153 -9.05 15.80 -1.04
CA LYS A 153 -9.97 16.11 -2.15
C LYS A 153 -11.41 16.26 -1.68
N LEU A 154 -11.88 15.42 -0.78
CA LEU A 154 -13.22 15.50 -0.21
C LEU A 154 -13.39 16.74 0.66
N ASP A 155 -12.40 17.07 1.49
CA ASP A 155 -12.41 18.29 2.32
C ASP A 155 -12.43 19.55 1.44
N GLN A 156 -11.63 19.60 0.36
CA GLN A 156 -11.65 20.72 -0.60
C GLN A 156 -12.99 20.82 -1.34
N CYS A 157 -13.55 19.70 -1.76
CA CYS A 157 -14.86 19.66 -2.39
C CYS A 157 -15.95 20.18 -1.45
N PHE A 158 -15.94 19.76 -0.18
CA PHE A 158 -16.87 20.25 0.82
C PHE A 158 -16.79 21.76 1.02
N GLN A 159 -15.57 22.32 1.12
CA GLN A 159 -15.38 23.77 1.24
C GLN A 159 -15.89 24.51 0.02
N LEU A 160 -15.67 23.97 -1.19
CA LEU A 160 -16.20 24.56 -2.42
C LEU A 160 -17.75 24.58 -2.41
N ARG A 161 -18.40 23.46 -2.07
CA ARG A 161 -19.86 23.39 -2.01
C ARG A 161 -20.45 24.31 -0.94
N LEU A 162 -19.78 24.46 0.18
CA LEU A 162 -20.17 25.42 1.21
C LEU A 162 -20.09 26.84 0.69
N PHE A 163 -19.00 27.21 0.03
CA PHE A 163 -18.83 28.53 -0.58
C PHE A 163 -19.90 28.82 -1.64
N GLU A 164 -20.20 27.86 -2.52
CA GLU A 164 -21.24 27.97 -3.54
C GLU A 164 -22.61 28.23 -2.89
N GLN A 165 -22.98 27.49 -1.86
CA GLN A 165 -24.23 27.68 -1.12
C GLN A 165 -24.32 29.06 -0.46
N ASP A 166 -23.23 29.55 0.12
CA ASP A 166 -23.19 30.86 0.75
C ASP A 166 -23.25 32.00 -0.29
N ALA A 167 -22.60 31.82 -1.44
CA ALA A 167 -22.68 32.75 -2.57
C ALA A 167 -24.10 32.81 -3.14
N GLU A 168 -24.81 31.71 -3.26
CA GLU A 168 -26.21 31.66 -3.69
C GLU A 168 -27.12 32.42 -2.72
N LYS A 169 -26.96 32.21 -1.40
CA LYS A 169 -27.73 32.95 -0.37
C LYS A 169 -27.50 34.47 -0.45
N VAL A 170 -26.25 34.90 -0.68
CA VAL A 170 -25.92 36.31 -0.83
C VAL A 170 -26.54 36.88 -2.11
N ALA A 171 -26.50 36.14 -3.22
CA ALA A 171 -27.12 36.56 -4.49
C ALA A 171 -28.62 36.66 -4.38
N GLU A 172 -29.30 35.74 -3.71
CA GLU A 172 -30.74 35.79 -3.44
C GLU A 172 -31.09 36.98 -2.53
N GLY A 173 -30.32 37.22 -1.47
CA GLY A 173 -30.51 38.34 -0.55
C GLY A 173 -30.26 39.72 -1.17
N ALA A 174 -29.40 39.80 -2.18
CA ALA A 174 -29.08 41.01 -2.91
C ALA A 174 -30.01 41.31 -4.09
N GLY A 175 -31.00 40.44 -4.38
CA GLY A 175 -31.91 40.55 -5.52
C GLY A 175 -31.22 40.41 -6.90
N VAL A 176 -30.02 39.85 -6.92
CA VAL A 176 -29.26 39.53 -8.14
C VAL A 176 -29.59 38.12 -8.54
N LEU A 177 -30.32 37.94 -9.64
CA LEU A 177 -30.61 36.64 -10.24
C LEU A 177 -29.30 35.88 -10.52
N PRO A 178 -29.18 34.61 -10.13
CA PRO A 178 -27.97 33.84 -10.38
C PRO A 178 -27.87 33.47 -11.86
N CYS A 179 -27.18 34.28 -12.65
CA CYS A 179 -26.83 33.98 -14.04
C CYS A 179 -25.51 33.18 -14.15
N PHE A 180 -25.16 32.34 -13.19
CA PHE A 180 -23.79 31.78 -13.13
C PHE A 180 -23.67 30.29 -13.46
N LEU A 181 -24.75 29.58 -13.82
CA LEU A 181 -24.69 28.12 -13.99
C LEU A 181 -24.94 27.57 -15.41
N GLU A 182 -25.16 28.42 -16.42
CA GLU A 182 -25.16 27.93 -17.81
C GLU A 182 -24.30 28.84 -18.68
N GLY A 183 -23.24 28.25 -19.22
CA GLY A 183 -22.34 28.71 -20.29
C GLY A 183 -22.58 30.08 -20.89
N GLY A 184 -21.80 31.06 -20.47
CA GLY A 184 -21.40 32.19 -21.28
C GLY A 184 -22.46 33.02 -21.93
N CYS A 185 -22.89 34.12 -21.23
CA CYS A 185 -23.27 35.35 -21.93
C CYS A 185 -23.01 36.56 -21.05
N TRP A 186 -21.97 37.30 -21.38
CA TRP A 186 -21.78 38.67 -20.93
C TRP A 186 -22.77 39.55 -21.69
N VAL A 187 -23.80 40.07 -21.03
CA VAL A 187 -24.58 41.14 -21.58
C VAL A 187 -24.15 42.42 -20.89
N SER A 188 -23.49 43.25 -21.68
CA SER A 188 -23.08 44.60 -21.37
C SER A 188 -24.29 45.49 -21.00
N GLY A 189 -24.33 45.97 -19.80
CA GLY A 189 -25.19 47.06 -19.35
C GLY A 189 -24.39 48.02 -18.50
N SER A 190 -24.06 49.13 -19.14
CA SER A 190 -23.44 50.40 -18.66
C SER A 190 -23.39 50.63 -17.16
N GLU A 191 -22.21 50.89 -16.74
CA GLU A 191 -21.61 51.81 -15.80
C GLU A 191 -20.58 51.15 -14.89
N HIS A 192 -19.35 51.65 -15.07
CA HIS A 192 -18.15 51.15 -14.41
C HIS A 192 -18.12 51.36 -12.90
N PRO A 193 -17.49 50.48 -12.13
CA PRO A 193 -16.26 50.87 -11.44
C PRO A 193 -15.05 50.07 -11.85
N ARG A 194 -14.01 50.77 -12.27
CA ARG A 194 -12.68 50.30 -12.55
C ARG A 194 -12.07 49.72 -11.26
N LEU A 195 -11.85 48.42 -11.21
CA LEU A 195 -10.86 47.85 -10.32
C LEU A 195 -9.49 47.88 -11.01
N ILE A 196 -8.68 48.87 -10.60
CA ILE A 196 -7.29 49.02 -11.00
C ILE A 196 -6.49 48.00 -10.21
N TRP A 197 -6.05 46.93 -10.88
CA TRP A 197 -4.97 46.08 -10.38
C TRP A 197 -3.65 46.71 -10.79
N SER A 198 -3.05 47.51 -9.90
CA SER A 198 -1.66 47.95 -10.04
C SER A 198 -0.73 46.84 -9.57
N GLY A 199 -0.32 45.99 -10.50
CA GLY A 199 0.78 45.04 -10.29
C GLY A 199 2.13 45.74 -10.49
N GLU A 200 2.70 46.21 -9.41
CA GLU A 200 4.07 46.73 -9.38
C GLU A 200 5.08 45.62 -9.51
N ARG A 201 5.71 45.51 -10.69
CA ARG A 201 6.87 44.71 -10.93
C ARG A 201 8.13 45.49 -10.47
N ALA A 202 8.63 45.18 -9.29
CA ALA A 202 9.96 45.60 -8.86
C ALA A 202 11.03 44.81 -9.59
N GLY A 203 11.58 45.41 -10.67
CA GLY A 203 12.80 44.97 -11.32
C GLY A 203 14.02 45.38 -10.47
N LYS A 204 14.79 44.38 -9.97
CA LYS A 204 16.13 44.60 -9.47
C LYS A 204 17.13 44.33 -10.58
N ARG A 205 17.73 45.40 -11.12
CA ARG A 205 18.94 45.35 -11.90
C ARG A 205 20.14 45.14 -10.99
N ALA A 206 20.94 44.14 -11.32
CA ALA A 206 22.30 44.01 -10.85
C ALA A 206 23.19 45.02 -11.57
N GLY A 207 23.98 45.75 -10.82
CA GLY A 207 25.08 46.58 -11.27
C GLY A 207 26.31 46.21 -10.50
N GLY A 208 27.34 45.86 -11.23
CA GLY A 208 28.63 45.37 -10.83
C GLY A 208 29.57 46.44 -10.28
N ARG A 209 30.53 45.96 -9.58
CA ARG A 209 31.98 46.17 -9.67
C ARG A 209 32.66 45.17 -8.74
#